data_fec6e44d93819d88ba0530fda169b53a
#
_entry.id   fec6e44d93819d88ba0530fda169b53a
#
_cell.length_a   1.000
_cell.length_b   1.000
_cell.length_c   1.000
_cell.angle_alpha   90.00
_cell.angle_beta   90.00
_cell.angle_gamma   90.00
#
_symmetry.space_group_name_H-M   'P 1'
#
loop_
_entity.id
_entity.type
_entity.pdbx_description
1 polymer ?
#
loop_
_entity_poly.entity_id
_entity_poly.type
_entity_poly.pdbx_seq_one_letter_code
_entity_poly.pdbx_strand_id
1 'polypeptide(L)'
;MDLGIQNRNFLITGASRGIGRAIAVSLLSEGANVGLVARGQVQLEQTVDELRQQYGEERVVGWSTDCADEVAMDELCHKLTQQWERLDGVIANVGDGRSVLDALPDADQWSKVWHINFETALNTARVFLPRLQESRGNLLFISSITGLEAIGAPVDYSTAKTAVIAFAQNLARKVAPEVRVNVIAPGNVHFPTSSWGKKFKLTQK
;
A
#
# COMPACT_ATOMS: atom_id res chain seq x y z
N MET A 1 6.63 -15.81 16.15
CA MET A 1 7.21 -14.72 16.98
C MET A 1 6.02 -13.92 17.46
N ASP A 2 5.94 -13.58 18.72
CA ASP A 2 4.85 -12.69 19.18
C ASP A 2 5.24 -11.23 18.85
N LEU A 3 4.51 -10.62 17.93
CA LEU A 3 4.72 -9.24 17.52
C LEU A 3 3.87 -8.24 18.34
N GLY A 4 3.08 -8.73 19.30
CA GLY A 4 2.16 -7.90 20.12
C GLY A 4 1.09 -7.18 19.30
N ILE A 5 0.67 -7.75 18.16
CA ILE A 5 -0.32 -7.15 17.25
C ILE A 5 -1.67 -7.87 17.24
N GLN A 6 -1.87 -8.83 18.14
CA GLN A 6 -3.15 -9.51 18.27
C GLN A 6 -4.28 -8.51 18.50
N ASN A 7 -5.38 -8.66 17.76
CA ASN A 7 -6.56 -7.79 17.78
C ASN A 7 -6.29 -6.31 17.42
N ARG A 8 -5.12 -5.98 16.87
CA ARG A 8 -4.82 -4.65 16.35
C ARG A 8 -5.35 -4.50 14.92
N ASN A 9 -5.74 -3.28 14.55
CA ASN A 9 -6.41 -2.97 13.29
C ASN A 9 -5.43 -2.31 12.31
N PHE A 10 -5.27 -2.92 11.13
CA PHE A 10 -4.38 -2.45 10.07
C PHE A 10 -5.13 -2.23 8.77
N LEU A 11 -4.94 -1.07 8.13
CA LEU A 11 -5.43 -0.78 6.80
C LEU A 11 -4.32 -0.96 5.78
N ILE A 12 -4.61 -1.65 4.66
CA ILE A 12 -3.63 -1.93 3.60
C ILE A 12 -4.20 -1.48 2.26
N THR A 13 -3.57 -0.50 1.62
CA THR A 13 -3.96 -0.07 0.28
C THR A 13 -3.29 -0.94 -0.79
N GLY A 14 -3.95 -1.16 -1.93
CA GLY A 14 -3.47 -2.04 -2.98
C GLY A 14 -3.42 -3.52 -2.55
N ALA A 15 -4.38 -3.97 -1.73
CA ALA A 15 -4.31 -5.24 -1.02
C ALA A 15 -4.98 -6.43 -1.72
N SER A 16 -5.62 -6.25 -2.88
CA SER A 16 -6.28 -7.35 -3.60
C SER A 16 -5.34 -8.39 -4.19
N ARG A 17 -4.02 -8.15 -4.22
CA ARG A 17 -3.00 -9.07 -4.76
C ARG A 17 -1.59 -8.66 -4.36
N GLY A 18 -0.60 -9.49 -4.74
CA GLY A 18 0.82 -9.16 -4.63
C GLY A 18 1.28 -8.87 -3.21
N ILE A 19 2.11 -7.82 -3.07
CA ILE A 19 2.73 -7.44 -1.79
C ILE A 19 1.66 -7.10 -0.75
N GLY A 20 0.65 -6.30 -1.10
CA GLY A 20 -0.40 -5.91 -0.17
C GLY A 20 -1.19 -7.10 0.38
N ARG A 21 -1.55 -8.09 -0.48
CA ARG A 21 -2.19 -9.32 -0.03
C ARG A 21 -1.27 -10.16 0.87
N ALA A 22 0.01 -10.25 0.54
CA ALA A 22 0.97 -10.97 1.36
C ALA A 22 1.15 -10.35 2.75
N ILE A 23 1.17 -9.02 2.83
CA ILE A 23 1.18 -8.27 4.11
C ILE A 23 -0.08 -8.57 4.90
N ALA A 24 -1.27 -8.57 4.27
CA ALA A 24 -2.52 -8.92 4.94
C ALA A 24 -2.48 -10.33 5.54
N VAL A 25 -2.02 -11.32 4.78
CA VAL A 25 -1.82 -12.70 5.27
C VAL A 25 -0.89 -12.74 6.47
N SER A 26 0.24 -12.04 6.43
CA SER A 26 1.20 -12.02 7.53
C SER A 26 0.62 -11.39 8.80
N LEU A 27 -0.11 -10.28 8.68
CA LEU A 27 -0.75 -9.62 9.82
C LEU A 27 -1.86 -10.49 10.43
N LEU A 28 -2.68 -11.11 9.59
CA LEU A 28 -3.74 -12.04 10.03
C LEU A 28 -3.17 -13.26 10.75
N SER A 29 -2.06 -13.81 10.27
CA SER A 29 -1.40 -14.97 10.91
C SER A 29 -0.85 -14.65 12.31
N GLU A 30 -0.55 -13.38 12.58
CA GLU A 30 -0.13 -12.87 13.90
C GLU A 30 -1.32 -12.36 14.75
N GLY A 31 -2.55 -12.63 14.32
CA GLY A 31 -3.77 -12.33 15.08
C GLY A 31 -4.32 -10.92 14.94
N ALA A 32 -3.85 -10.13 13.98
CA ALA A 32 -4.39 -8.80 13.70
C ALA A 32 -5.72 -8.85 12.92
N ASN A 33 -6.44 -7.74 12.88
CA ASN A 33 -7.55 -7.46 11.96
C ASN A 33 -7.04 -6.63 10.79
N VAL A 34 -7.56 -6.87 9.59
CA VAL A 34 -7.10 -6.16 8.38
C VAL A 34 -8.25 -5.57 7.58
N GLY A 35 -8.06 -4.35 7.13
CA GLY A 35 -8.87 -3.68 6.12
C GLY A 35 -8.14 -3.65 4.79
N LEU A 36 -8.74 -4.21 3.76
CA LEU A 36 -8.18 -4.30 2.43
C LEU A 36 -8.80 -3.23 1.54
N VAL A 37 -7.95 -2.43 0.88
CA VAL A 37 -8.39 -1.40 -0.06
C VAL A 37 -7.82 -1.67 -1.45
N ALA A 38 -8.68 -1.66 -2.46
CA ALA A 38 -8.27 -1.75 -3.86
C ALA A 38 -9.36 -1.20 -4.79
N ARG A 39 -9.01 -0.78 -6.00
CA ARG A 39 -9.98 -0.27 -6.99
C ARG A 39 -10.86 -1.35 -7.62
N GLY A 40 -10.28 -2.52 -7.85
CA GLY A 40 -10.95 -3.63 -8.55
C GLY A 40 -11.85 -4.41 -7.59
N GLN A 41 -13.14 -4.11 -7.56
CA GLN A 41 -14.10 -4.68 -6.64
C GLN A 41 -14.10 -6.22 -6.68
N VAL A 42 -14.26 -6.83 -7.84
CA VAL A 42 -14.33 -8.29 -8.00
C VAL A 42 -13.11 -9.01 -7.43
N GLN A 43 -11.90 -8.52 -7.76
CA GLN A 43 -10.66 -9.12 -7.25
C GLN A 43 -10.49 -8.88 -5.74
N LEU A 44 -10.96 -7.74 -5.25
CA LEU A 44 -10.93 -7.43 -3.82
C LEU A 44 -11.87 -8.36 -3.04
N GLU A 45 -13.12 -8.49 -3.48
CA GLU A 45 -14.12 -9.37 -2.86
C GLU A 45 -13.63 -10.82 -2.79
N GLN A 46 -13.09 -11.35 -3.88
CA GLN A 46 -12.48 -12.69 -3.90
C GLN A 46 -11.38 -12.82 -2.84
N THR A 47 -10.50 -11.82 -2.74
CA THR A 47 -9.42 -11.85 -1.75
C THR A 47 -9.94 -11.75 -0.33
N VAL A 48 -10.95 -10.92 -0.09
CA VAL A 48 -11.61 -10.79 1.22
C VAL A 48 -12.24 -12.11 1.64
N ASP A 49 -13.00 -12.74 0.74
CA ASP A 49 -13.69 -14.01 1.02
C ASP A 49 -12.70 -15.16 1.30
N GLU A 50 -11.62 -15.26 0.51
CA GLU A 50 -10.53 -16.22 0.76
C GLU A 50 -9.91 -16.04 2.16
N LEU A 51 -9.63 -14.78 2.54
CA LEU A 51 -9.01 -14.50 3.82
C LEU A 51 -9.97 -14.65 4.99
N ARG A 52 -11.25 -14.33 4.82
CA ARG A 52 -12.31 -14.60 5.82
C ARG A 52 -12.47 -16.08 6.11
N GLN A 53 -12.49 -16.91 5.08
CA GLN A 53 -12.56 -18.36 5.24
C GLN A 53 -11.38 -18.94 6.02
N GLN A 54 -10.19 -18.33 5.87
CA GLN A 54 -8.97 -18.82 6.51
C GLN A 54 -8.76 -18.26 7.92
N TYR A 55 -9.15 -17.01 8.20
CA TYR A 55 -8.80 -16.29 9.42
C TYR A 55 -9.99 -15.82 10.27
N GLY A 56 -11.21 -15.93 9.77
CA GLY A 56 -12.45 -15.47 10.44
C GLY A 56 -13.07 -14.24 9.78
N GLU A 57 -14.40 -14.22 9.73
CA GLU A 57 -15.17 -13.15 9.06
C GLU A 57 -14.96 -11.78 9.69
N GLU A 58 -14.87 -11.73 11.01
CA GLU A 58 -14.73 -10.51 11.80
C GLU A 58 -13.36 -9.84 11.66
N ARG A 59 -12.35 -10.59 11.16
CA ARG A 59 -10.97 -10.10 11.05
C ARG A 59 -10.65 -9.42 9.74
N VAL A 60 -11.48 -9.58 8.72
CA VAL A 60 -11.20 -9.10 7.37
C VAL A 60 -12.34 -8.26 6.84
N VAL A 61 -12.05 -7.03 6.50
CA VAL A 61 -13.00 -6.15 5.80
C VAL A 61 -12.39 -5.62 4.51
N GLY A 62 -13.22 -5.26 3.54
CA GLY A 62 -12.74 -4.76 2.24
C GLY A 62 -13.53 -3.54 1.77
N TRP A 63 -12.83 -2.58 1.16
CA TRP A 63 -13.45 -1.41 0.54
C TRP A 63 -12.87 -1.16 -0.85
N SER A 64 -13.77 -1.14 -1.84
CA SER A 64 -13.42 -0.73 -3.20
C SER A 64 -13.29 0.79 -3.25
N THR A 65 -12.04 1.29 -3.39
CA THR A 65 -11.73 2.72 -3.34
C THR A 65 -10.53 3.02 -4.23
N ASP A 66 -10.58 4.13 -4.97
CA ASP A 66 -9.40 4.68 -5.63
C ASP A 66 -8.63 5.59 -4.67
N CYS A 67 -7.45 5.16 -4.26
CA CYS A 67 -6.60 5.93 -3.34
C CYS A 67 -6.06 7.24 -3.96
N ALA A 68 -6.22 7.45 -5.25
CA ALA A 68 -5.87 8.69 -5.91
C ALA A 68 -7.00 9.74 -5.85
N ASP A 69 -8.22 9.33 -5.53
CA ASP A 69 -9.38 10.21 -5.34
C ASP A 69 -9.49 10.62 -3.86
N GLU A 70 -9.26 11.90 -3.58
CA GLU A 70 -9.29 12.45 -2.21
C GLU A 70 -10.68 12.30 -1.57
N VAL A 71 -11.76 12.53 -2.32
CA VAL A 71 -13.12 12.42 -1.80
C VAL A 71 -13.44 10.98 -1.43
N ALA A 72 -13.10 10.03 -2.31
CA ALA A 72 -13.30 8.62 -2.05
C ALA A 72 -12.47 8.12 -0.85
N MET A 73 -11.29 8.70 -0.61
CA MET A 73 -10.46 8.38 0.55
C MET A 73 -11.03 8.94 1.85
N ASP A 74 -11.62 10.12 1.85
CA ASP A 74 -12.34 10.67 3.01
C ASP A 74 -13.57 9.83 3.36
N GLU A 75 -14.35 9.41 2.36
CA GLU A 75 -15.46 8.48 2.57
C GLU A 75 -15.00 7.13 3.14
N LEU A 76 -13.86 6.61 2.66
CA LEU A 76 -13.26 5.41 3.22
C LEU A 76 -12.90 5.59 4.69
N CYS A 77 -12.34 6.74 5.08
CA CYS A 77 -12.01 7.03 6.47
C CYS A 77 -13.27 7.03 7.36
N HIS A 78 -14.36 7.61 6.89
CA HIS A 78 -15.63 7.56 7.60
C HIS A 78 -16.16 6.13 7.80
N LYS A 79 -16.13 5.30 6.74
CA LYS A 79 -16.53 3.88 6.81
C LYS A 79 -15.65 3.09 7.78
N LEU A 80 -14.33 3.33 7.75
CA LEU A 80 -13.39 2.69 8.65
C LEU A 80 -13.66 3.08 10.11
N THR A 81 -13.99 4.34 10.38
CA THR A 81 -14.31 4.81 11.73
C THR A 81 -15.57 4.14 12.30
N GLN A 82 -16.53 3.80 11.44
CA GLN A 82 -17.71 3.02 11.85
C GLN A 82 -17.37 1.54 12.14
N GLN A 83 -16.34 1.01 11.47
CA GLN A 83 -15.91 -0.38 11.62
C GLN A 83 -14.99 -0.57 12.82
N TRP A 84 -14.07 0.38 13.05
CA TRP A 84 -13.04 0.31 14.07
C TRP A 84 -12.92 1.62 14.84
N GLU A 85 -13.06 1.52 16.15
CA GLU A 85 -12.82 2.64 17.06
C GLU A 85 -11.36 3.11 17.01
N ARG A 86 -10.41 2.17 16.82
CA ARG A 86 -8.98 2.41 16.81
C ARG A 86 -8.33 1.89 15.52
N LEU A 87 -7.39 2.63 14.96
CA LEU A 87 -6.55 2.25 13.83
C LEU A 87 -5.08 2.22 14.29
N ASP A 88 -4.46 1.04 14.31
CA ASP A 88 -3.10 0.86 14.82
C ASP A 88 -2.01 1.02 13.75
N GLY A 89 -2.35 0.78 12.50
CA GLY A 89 -1.40 0.94 11.41
C GLY A 89 -2.03 1.08 10.05
N VAL A 90 -1.33 1.78 9.16
CA VAL A 90 -1.68 1.94 7.75
C VAL A 90 -0.49 1.58 6.89
N ILE A 91 -0.72 0.77 5.87
CA ILE A 91 0.26 0.39 4.86
C ILE A 91 -0.14 1.01 3.52
N ALA A 92 0.55 2.07 3.12
CA ALA A 92 0.42 2.73 1.83
C ALA A 92 1.21 1.96 0.77
N ASN A 93 0.54 0.98 0.14
CA ASN A 93 1.20 0.01 -0.74
C ASN A 93 0.78 0.16 -2.22
N VAL A 94 -0.17 1.02 -2.57
CA VAL A 94 -0.55 1.21 -3.98
C VAL A 94 0.67 1.62 -4.81
N GLY A 95 0.80 1.01 -5.98
CA GLY A 95 1.84 1.36 -6.95
C GLY A 95 1.82 0.43 -8.17
N ASP A 96 2.37 0.94 -9.27
CA ASP A 96 2.52 0.19 -10.52
C ASP A 96 3.84 0.56 -11.19
N GLY A 97 4.72 -0.43 -11.37
CA GLY A 97 6.02 -0.24 -12.01
C GLY A 97 5.97 -0.26 -13.55
N ARG A 98 4.77 -0.35 -14.14
CA ARG A 98 4.62 -0.30 -15.59
C ARG A 98 4.68 1.14 -16.07
N SER A 99 5.61 1.40 -16.98
CA SER A 99 5.74 2.67 -17.68
C SER A 99 6.45 2.44 -19.03
N VAL A 100 6.67 3.52 -19.77
CA VAL A 100 7.44 3.53 -21.02
C VAL A 100 8.95 3.52 -20.72
N LEU A 101 9.76 3.12 -21.71
CA LEU A 101 11.23 3.08 -21.57
C LEU A 101 11.90 4.35 -22.10
N ASP A 102 11.14 5.36 -22.48
CA ASP A 102 11.67 6.63 -22.94
C ASP A 102 12.50 7.30 -21.84
N ALA A 103 13.59 7.94 -22.23
CA ALA A 103 14.48 8.63 -21.30
C ALA A 103 13.76 9.80 -20.58
N LEU A 104 12.79 10.41 -21.26
CA LEU A 104 11.92 11.44 -20.69
C LEU A 104 10.51 11.26 -21.27
N PRO A 105 9.59 10.56 -20.54
CA PRO A 105 8.20 10.43 -20.94
C PRO A 105 7.50 11.79 -21.09
N ASP A 106 6.45 11.84 -21.93
CA ASP A 106 5.62 13.04 -22.07
C ASP A 106 4.87 13.39 -20.77
N ALA A 107 4.28 14.57 -20.73
CA ALA A 107 3.62 15.10 -19.54
C ALA A 107 2.44 14.23 -19.06
N ASP A 108 1.68 13.66 -19.99
CA ASP A 108 0.51 12.84 -19.67
C ASP A 108 0.94 11.49 -19.05
N GLN A 109 1.94 10.85 -19.63
CA GLN A 109 2.49 9.60 -19.09
C GLN A 109 3.14 9.85 -17.72
N TRP A 110 3.91 10.94 -17.59
CA TRP A 110 4.52 11.34 -16.32
C TRP A 110 3.48 11.54 -15.23
N SER A 111 2.45 12.36 -15.52
CA SER A 111 1.34 12.64 -14.59
C SER A 111 0.64 11.36 -14.15
N LYS A 112 0.32 10.45 -15.08
CA LYS A 112 -0.31 9.17 -14.79
C LYS A 112 0.50 8.29 -13.85
N VAL A 113 1.81 8.17 -14.08
CA VAL A 113 2.70 7.36 -13.23
C VAL A 113 2.89 8.00 -11.87
N TRP A 114 3.04 9.32 -11.82
CA TRP A 114 3.12 10.09 -10.58
C TRP A 114 1.87 9.90 -9.71
N HIS A 115 0.71 10.08 -10.30
CA HIS A 115 -0.59 9.93 -9.64
C HIS A 115 -0.74 8.56 -8.96
N ILE A 116 -0.42 7.48 -9.68
CA ILE A 116 -0.54 6.12 -9.12
C ILE A 116 0.53 5.84 -8.05
N ASN A 117 1.75 6.34 -8.20
CA ASN A 117 2.88 5.90 -7.37
C ASN A 117 3.26 6.85 -6.23
N PHE A 118 2.85 8.12 -6.30
CA PHE A 118 3.11 9.12 -5.25
C PHE A 118 1.82 9.66 -4.62
N GLU A 119 0.85 10.15 -5.42
CA GLU A 119 -0.33 10.81 -4.86
C GLU A 119 -1.21 9.84 -4.06
N THR A 120 -1.32 8.58 -4.48
CA THR A 120 -2.01 7.56 -3.67
C THR A 120 -1.40 7.40 -2.27
N ALA A 121 -0.07 7.47 -2.16
CA ALA A 121 0.63 7.41 -0.88
C ALA A 121 0.42 8.68 -0.07
N LEU A 122 0.47 9.84 -0.72
CA LEU A 122 0.20 11.15 -0.10
C LEU A 122 -1.23 11.23 0.46
N ASN A 123 -2.24 10.86 -0.34
CA ASN A 123 -3.64 10.86 0.09
C ASN A 123 -3.89 9.87 1.22
N THR A 124 -3.30 8.66 1.13
CA THR A 124 -3.36 7.69 2.24
C THR A 124 -2.81 8.29 3.53
N ALA A 125 -1.67 8.96 3.48
CA ALA A 125 -1.10 9.63 4.66
C ALA A 125 -2.00 10.77 5.16
N ARG A 126 -2.44 11.66 4.28
CA ARG A 126 -3.25 12.83 4.62
C ARG A 126 -4.52 12.43 5.36
N VAL A 127 -5.23 11.44 4.84
CA VAL A 127 -6.52 11.03 5.38
C VAL A 127 -6.40 10.26 6.70
N PHE A 128 -5.41 9.37 6.83
CA PHE A 128 -5.32 8.50 8.01
C PHE A 128 -4.36 8.98 9.10
N LEU A 129 -3.52 9.99 8.83
CA LEU A 129 -2.58 10.51 9.82
C LEU A 129 -3.26 10.98 11.12
N PRO A 130 -4.39 11.72 11.11
CA PRO A 130 -5.06 12.10 12.35
C PRO A 130 -5.46 10.90 13.22
N ARG A 131 -6.00 9.85 12.61
CA ARG A 131 -6.38 8.62 13.32
C ARG A 131 -5.18 7.87 13.91
N LEU A 132 -4.05 7.89 13.19
CA LEU A 132 -2.81 7.30 13.68
C LEU A 132 -2.18 8.12 14.82
N GLN A 133 -2.37 9.45 14.85
CA GLN A 133 -1.95 10.28 15.96
C GLN A 133 -2.73 9.99 17.24
N GLU A 134 -4.05 9.82 17.14
CA GLU A 134 -4.92 9.43 18.26
C GLU A 134 -4.49 8.08 18.86
N SER A 135 -4.13 7.13 18.02
CA SER A 135 -3.76 5.77 18.43
C SER A 135 -2.27 5.61 18.78
N ARG A 136 -1.42 6.60 18.50
CA ARG A 136 0.04 6.47 18.46
C ARG A 136 0.49 5.33 17.56
N GLY A 137 -0.09 5.27 16.37
CA GLY A 137 0.02 4.18 15.42
C GLY A 137 1.28 4.21 14.56
N ASN A 138 1.18 3.48 13.44
CA ASN A 138 2.28 3.30 12.50
C ASN A 138 1.81 3.56 11.06
N LEU A 139 2.58 4.32 10.30
CA LEU A 139 2.40 4.49 8.85
C LEU A 139 3.60 3.90 8.12
N LEU A 140 3.33 2.91 7.25
CA LEU A 140 4.34 2.24 6.45
C LEU A 140 4.10 2.51 4.97
N PHE A 141 5.11 3.03 4.29
CA PHE A 141 5.09 3.21 2.84
C PHE A 141 5.84 2.07 2.13
N ILE A 142 5.28 1.61 1.01
CA ILE A 142 5.95 0.68 0.11
C ILE A 142 6.48 1.47 -1.10
N SER A 143 7.80 1.66 -1.12
CA SER A 143 8.52 2.28 -2.22
C SER A 143 9.09 1.21 -3.17
N SER A 144 10.30 1.37 -3.65
CA SER A 144 11.03 0.44 -4.51
C SER A 144 12.52 0.67 -4.39
N ILE A 145 13.32 -0.36 -4.63
CA ILE A 145 14.78 -0.24 -4.77
C ILE A 145 15.15 0.76 -5.88
N THR A 146 14.31 0.90 -6.90
CA THR A 146 14.52 1.88 -8.00
C THR A 146 14.40 3.33 -7.52
N GLY A 147 13.83 3.57 -6.35
CA GLY A 147 13.84 4.88 -5.69
C GLY A 147 15.13 5.18 -4.92
N LEU A 148 15.99 4.17 -4.74
CA LEU A 148 17.29 4.30 -4.07
C LEU A 148 18.45 4.21 -5.07
N GLU A 149 18.30 3.39 -6.12
CA GLU A 149 19.38 3.06 -7.05
C GLU A 149 18.89 3.15 -8.50
N ALA A 150 19.77 3.64 -9.38
CA ALA A 150 19.53 3.73 -10.83
C ALA A 150 19.82 2.37 -11.50
N ILE A 151 18.85 1.46 -11.48
CA ILE A 151 18.99 0.08 -11.98
C ILE A 151 18.30 -0.17 -13.34
N GLY A 152 18.04 0.89 -14.12
CA GLY A 152 17.45 0.79 -15.45
C GLY A 152 15.91 0.64 -15.47
N ALA A 153 15.23 1.00 -14.40
CA ALA A 153 13.77 1.11 -14.38
C ALA A 153 13.29 2.43 -15.03
N PRO A 154 12.01 2.54 -15.43
CA PRO A 154 11.45 3.77 -15.97
C PRO A 154 11.70 4.98 -15.08
N VAL A 155 12.07 6.11 -15.70
CA VAL A 155 12.49 7.33 -14.99
C VAL A 155 11.36 7.93 -14.15
N ASP A 156 10.15 8.03 -14.69
CA ASP A 156 8.95 8.54 -14.03
C ASP A 156 8.59 7.70 -12.79
N TYR A 157 8.61 6.37 -12.92
CA TYR A 157 8.38 5.46 -11.81
C TYR A 157 9.45 5.58 -10.71
N SER A 158 10.73 5.57 -11.11
CA SER A 158 11.84 5.67 -10.15
C SER A 158 11.78 6.99 -9.39
N THR A 159 11.51 8.09 -10.09
CA THR A 159 11.36 9.42 -9.49
C THR A 159 10.20 9.46 -8.49
N ALA A 160 9.03 8.91 -8.85
CA ALA A 160 7.89 8.85 -7.94
C ALA A 160 8.21 8.02 -6.68
N LYS A 161 8.93 6.89 -6.82
CA LYS A 161 9.33 6.05 -5.68
C LYS A 161 10.42 6.70 -4.81
N THR A 162 11.32 7.50 -5.40
CA THR A 162 12.24 8.37 -4.63
C THR A 162 11.47 9.41 -3.82
N ALA A 163 10.47 10.04 -4.43
CA ALA A 163 9.63 11.03 -3.75
C ALA A 163 8.89 10.43 -2.55
N VAL A 164 8.40 9.18 -2.63
CA VAL A 164 7.80 8.48 -1.49
C VAL A 164 8.79 8.31 -0.34
N ILE A 165 10.06 7.99 -0.63
CA ILE A 165 11.11 7.85 0.40
C ILE A 165 11.36 9.19 1.09
N ALA A 166 11.58 10.24 0.30
CA ALA A 166 11.81 11.59 0.83
C ALA A 166 10.62 12.10 1.64
N PHE A 167 9.40 11.86 1.17
CA PHE A 167 8.17 12.20 1.87
C PHE A 167 8.07 11.48 3.22
N ALA A 168 8.26 10.16 3.25
CA ALA A 168 8.20 9.36 4.47
C ALA A 168 9.22 9.83 5.53
N GLN A 169 10.47 10.11 5.11
CA GLN A 169 11.53 10.59 5.99
C GLN A 169 11.21 11.95 6.61
N ASN A 170 10.70 12.89 5.81
CA ASN A 170 10.32 14.21 6.30
C ASN A 170 9.08 14.16 7.20
N LEU A 171 8.08 13.35 6.82
CA LEU A 171 6.87 13.15 7.62
C LEU A 171 7.22 12.54 8.98
N ALA A 172 8.09 11.52 9.02
CA ALA A 172 8.54 10.88 10.26
C ALA A 172 9.06 11.89 11.29
N ARG A 173 9.85 12.86 10.85
CA ARG A 173 10.40 13.93 11.73
C ARG A 173 9.33 14.89 12.23
N LYS A 174 8.28 15.11 11.45
CA LYS A 174 7.21 16.08 11.77
C LYS A 174 6.18 15.51 12.74
N VAL A 175 5.93 14.20 12.69
CA VAL A 175 4.87 13.54 13.46
C VAL A 175 5.39 12.72 14.64
N ALA A 176 6.69 12.68 14.85
CA ALA A 176 7.28 12.08 16.04
C ALA A 176 7.03 12.95 17.28
N PRO A 177 6.77 12.34 18.45
CA PRO A 177 6.77 10.90 18.76
C PRO A 177 5.39 10.23 18.59
N GLU A 178 4.37 10.95 18.09
CA GLU A 178 2.98 10.48 18.08
C GLU A 178 2.79 9.33 17.09
N VAL A 179 3.39 9.41 15.88
CA VAL A 179 3.27 8.38 14.83
C VAL A 179 4.66 7.94 14.39
N ARG A 180 4.84 6.62 14.29
CA ARG A 180 6.04 6.05 13.67
C ARG A 180 5.81 5.92 12.17
N VAL A 181 6.66 6.56 11.37
CA VAL A 181 6.60 6.49 9.91
C VAL A 181 7.85 5.81 9.39
N ASN A 182 7.66 4.78 8.55
CA ASN A 182 8.74 4.04 7.93
C ASN A 182 8.47 3.82 6.44
N VAL A 183 9.51 3.44 5.70
CA VAL A 183 9.42 3.08 4.29
C VAL A 183 10.22 1.80 4.03
N ILE A 184 9.63 0.90 3.25
CA ILE A 184 10.30 -0.29 2.72
C ILE A 184 10.49 -0.10 1.21
N ALA A 185 11.69 -0.40 0.72
CA ALA A 185 12.05 -0.34 -0.69
C ALA A 185 12.32 -1.77 -1.23
N PRO A 186 11.29 -2.52 -1.62
CA PRO A 186 11.46 -3.88 -2.13
C PRO A 186 12.24 -3.89 -3.45
N GLY A 187 13.03 -4.95 -3.65
CA GLY A 187 13.55 -5.33 -4.96
C GLY A 187 12.49 -6.06 -5.79
N ASN A 188 12.94 -6.99 -6.65
CA ASN A 188 12.04 -7.77 -7.48
C ASN A 188 11.27 -8.81 -6.65
N VAL A 189 9.95 -8.66 -6.57
CA VAL A 189 9.08 -9.60 -5.89
C VAL A 189 8.34 -10.46 -6.91
N HIS A 190 8.55 -11.77 -6.83
CA HIS A 190 7.92 -12.73 -7.69
C HIS A 190 6.59 -13.22 -7.12
N PHE A 191 5.52 -13.08 -7.90
CA PHE A 191 4.24 -13.75 -7.69
C PHE A 191 3.56 -14.02 -9.05
N PRO A 192 2.66 -15.01 -9.16
CA PRO A 192 2.19 -15.53 -10.46
C PRO A 192 1.64 -14.50 -11.44
N THR A 193 1.01 -13.43 -10.93
CA THR A 193 0.43 -12.36 -11.75
C THR A 193 1.32 -11.10 -11.85
N SER A 194 2.51 -11.11 -11.27
CA SER A 194 3.45 -10.00 -11.36
C SER A 194 4.01 -9.83 -12.78
N SER A 195 4.48 -8.64 -13.11
CA SER A 195 5.23 -8.39 -14.35
C SER A 195 6.46 -9.29 -14.47
N TRP A 196 7.14 -9.56 -13.38
CA TRP A 196 8.27 -10.50 -13.28
C TRP A 196 7.83 -11.96 -13.41
N GLY A 197 6.70 -12.37 -12.81
CA GLY A 197 6.15 -13.72 -12.97
C GLY A 197 5.79 -14.04 -14.42
N LYS A 198 5.31 -13.05 -15.18
CA LYS A 198 5.05 -13.21 -16.62
C LYS A 198 6.35 -13.31 -17.43
N LYS A 199 7.38 -12.52 -17.13
CA LYS A 199 8.70 -12.61 -17.79
C LYS A 199 9.38 -13.96 -17.53
N PHE A 200 9.33 -14.47 -16.31
CA PHE A 200 9.92 -15.77 -15.93
C PHE A 200 9.32 -16.94 -16.71
N LYS A 201 8.00 -16.93 -16.96
CA LYS A 201 7.33 -17.95 -17.79
C LYS A 201 7.74 -17.91 -19.26
N LEU A 202 8.19 -16.77 -19.78
CA LEU A 202 8.65 -16.61 -21.16
C LEU A 202 10.11 -17.06 -21.36
N THR A 203 10.93 -17.07 -20.31
CA THR A 203 12.34 -17.50 -20.36
C THR A 203 12.55 -18.99 -20.10
N GLN A 204 11.49 -19.72 -19.69
CA GLN A 204 11.53 -21.18 -19.49
C GLN A 204 10.96 -21.97 -20.69
N LYS A 205 10.64 -21.30 -21.81
CA LYS A 205 10.32 -21.91 -23.10
C LYS A 205 11.49 -21.74 -24.08
#